data_029a8d0b38300deef880c7b7a86ee514
#
_entry.id   029a8d0b38300deef880c7b7a86ee514
#
_cell.length_a   1.000
_cell.length_b   1.000
_cell.length_c   1.000
_cell.angle_alpha   90.00
_cell.angle_beta   90.00
_cell.angle_gamma   90.00
#
_symmetry.space_group_name_H-M   'P 1'
#
loop_
_entity.id
_entity.type
_entity.pdbx_description
1 polymer ?
#
loop_
_entity_poly.entity_id
_entity_poly.type
_entity_poly.pdbx_seq_one_letter_code
_entity_poly.pdbx_strand_id
1 'polypeptide(L)'
;MIDVHVHLAALPDGENGCYISAKMLRRPLARFLAWKYKLDFGKPAEANAFYIERLLRELERSAQVKKVVLLGMDGVYDAAGSLDKTRTDFLISNDYVLQVARSRPDRFLAGVSVNPQRRDALEELERAAAEGAALVKVLPNAQCFDPADGRYRPFYRALARLKLPLLSHVGYEFSLAGRDQSAGDPARLRNALDEGVTVIGAHGCSQGLFAYEPHVKTVREFVHRYPHFYLDASALTLPNRVGMLFILKRHPEIQQRLIFGTDYPLPVLAYPALGRRYLEAARASYFDRQAVVLKNLGISCRDFAAVTP
;
A
#
# COMPACT_ATOMS: atom_id res chain seq x y z
N MET A 1 8.18 -14.60 5.63
CA MET A 1 7.08 -13.63 5.76
C MET A 1 7.03 -12.80 4.51
N ILE A 2 5.83 -12.41 4.06
CA ILE A 2 5.59 -11.52 2.90
C ILE A 2 5.27 -10.12 3.44
N ASP A 3 5.92 -9.08 2.90
CA ASP A 3 5.54 -7.68 3.13
C ASP A 3 4.49 -7.28 2.09
N VAL A 4 3.27 -6.97 2.55
CA VAL A 4 2.13 -6.70 1.65
C VAL A 4 2.13 -5.28 1.07
N HIS A 5 3.00 -4.38 1.58
CA HIS A 5 2.93 -2.95 1.28
C HIS A 5 4.29 -2.35 0.93
N VAL A 6 4.72 -2.58 -0.31
CA VAL A 6 5.97 -2.06 -0.85
C VAL A 6 5.71 -1.34 -2.17
N HIS A 7 5.87 -0.02 -2.17
CA HIS A 7 5.65 0.77 -3.38
C HIS A 7 6.76 0.55 -4.40
N LEU A 8 6.39 0.22 -5.63
CA LEU A 8 7.27 0.30 -6.77
C LEU A 8 7.36 1.76 -7.22
N ALA A 9 8.57 2.32 -7.24
CA ALA A 9 8.81 3.64 -7.79
C ALA A 9 9.52 3.51 -9.13
N ALA A 10 9.04 4.24 -10.12
CA ALA A 10 9.66 4.30 -11.44
C ALA A 10 9.51 5.69 -12.06
N LEU A 11 10.53 6.08 -12.82
CA LEU A 11 10.48 7.23 -13.71
C LEU A 11 9.96 6.79 -15.08
N PRO A 12 9.20 7.64 -15.79
CA PRO A 12 8.83 7.36 -17.17
C PRO A 12 10.08 7.25 -18.04
N ASP A 13 10.26 6.12 -18.73
CA ASP A 13 11.38 5.87 -19.66
C ASP A 13 10.93 5.76 -21.12
N GLY A 14 9.65 5.96 -21.38
CA GLY A 14 9.01 5.87 -22.71
C GLY A 14 8.41 4.50 -23.01
N GLU A 15 8.79 3.45 -22.28
CA GLU A 15 8.36 2.06 -22.52
C GLU A 15 7.54 1.48 -21.39
N ASN A 16 7.79 1.91 -20.14
CA ASN A 16 7.18 1.32 -18.96
C ASN A 16 5.74 1.79 -18.65
N GLY A 17 5.17 2.68 -19.46
CA GLY A 17 3.81 3.20 -19.27
C GLY A 17 3.60 4.02 -18.01
N CYS A 18 4.66 4.31 -17.25
CA CYS A 18 4.59 5.12 -16.03
C CYS A 18 4.48 6.62 -16.35
N TYR A 19 3.97 7.39 -15.37
CA TYR A 19 3.84 8.83 -15.49
C TYR A 19 4.12 9.52 -14.15
N ILE A 20 4.78 10.67 -14.21
CA ILE A 20 4.98 11.56 -13.06
C ILE A 20 4.80 13.02 -13.50
N SER A 21 3.97 13.77 -12.79
CA SER A 21 3.74 15.18 -13.10
C SER A 21 4.95 16.05 -12.69
N ALA A 22 5.19 17.14 -13.44
CA ALA A 22 6.22 18.11 -13.09
C ALA A 22 5.98 18.73 -11.69
N LYS A 23 4.72 18.80 -11.25
CA LYS A 23 4.36 19.25 -9.91
C LYS A 23 4.82 18.25 -8.85
N MET A 24 4.65 16.95 -9.10
CA MET A 24 5.08 15.89 -8.19
C MET A 24 6.60 15.89 -8.03
N LEU A 25 7.36 16.03 -9.10
CA LEU A 25 8.83 16.09 -9.07
C LEU A 25 9.37 17.26 -8.20
N ARG A 26 8.60 18.32 -8.06
CA ARG A 26 8.98 19.49 -7.23
C ARG A 26 8.63 19.32 -5.75
N ARG A 27 7.87 18.31 -5.35
CA ARG A 27 7.51 18.09 -3.94
C ARG A 27 8.72 17.72 -3.09
N PRO A 28 8.82 18.23 -1.83
CA PRO A 28 9.95 17.95 -0.96
C PRO A 28 10.19 16.46 -0.73
N LEU A 29 9.12 15.68 -0.53
CA LEU A 29 9.23 14.22 -0.34
C LEU A 29 9.78 13.53 -1.59
N ALA A 30 9.29 13.89 -2.79
CA ALA A 30 9.78 13.30 -4.04
C ALA A 30 11.27 13.62 -4.24
N ARG A 31 11.69 14.87 -3.98
CA ARG A 31 13.09 15.29 -4.05
C ARG A 31 13.96 14.57 -3.01
N PHE A 32 13.46 14.42 -1.78
CA PHE A 32 14.16 13.67 -0.74
C PHE A 32 14.33 12.21 -1.13
N LEU A 33 13.29 11.55 -1.65
CA LEU A 33 13.38 10.17 -2.12
C LEU A 33 14.32 10.04 -3.31
N ALA A 34 14.26 10.96 -4.29
CA ALA A 34 15.18 10.98 -5.42
C ALA A 34 16.63 11.10 -4.94
N TRP A 35 16.91 12.03 -4.02
CA TRP A 35 18.25 12.16 -3.43
C TRP A 35 18.66 10.91 -2.65
N LYS A 36 17.80 10.41 -1.76
CA LYS A 36 18.06 9.22 -0.93
C LYS A 36 18.32 7.97 -1.77
N TYR A 37 17.58 7.81 -2.86
CA TYR A 37 17.67 6.66 -3.75
C TYR A 37 18.56 6.93 -4.98
N LYS A 38 19.22 8.10 -5.04
CA LYS A 38 20.12 8.49 -6.15
C LYS A 38 19.44 8.34 -7.53
N LEU A 39 18.16 8.71 -7.63
CA LEU A 39 17.43 8.64 -8.89
C LEU A 39 17.86 9.79 -9.80
N ASP A 40 18.49 9.45 -10.91
CA ASP A 40 18.85 10.40 -11.96
C ASP A 40 17.67 10.56 -12.94
N PHE A 41 17.01 11.70 -12.89
CA PHE A 41 15.90 11.99 -13.80
C PHE A 41 16.33 12.10 -15.28
N GLY A 42 17.60 12.33 -15.55
CA GLY A 42 18.16 12.32 -16.91
C GLY A 42 18.40 10.92 -17.49
N LYS A 43 18.35 9.89 -16.64
CA LYS A 43 18.59 8.50 -17.00
C LYS A 43 17.53 7.57 -16.38
N PRO A 44 16.27 7.67 -16.78
CA PRO A 44 15.15 7.02 -16.10
C PRO A 44 15.29 5.50 -16.06
N ALA A 45 15.71 4.85 -17.12
CA ALA A 45 15.88 3.38 -17.14
C ALA A 45 16.95 2.90 -16.14
N GLU A 46 18.10 3.60 -16.05
CA GLU A 46 19.16 3.28 -15.07
C GLU A 46 18.66 3.51 -13.64
N ALA A 47 17.92 4.62 -13.41
CA ALA A 47 17.33 4.92 -12.11
C ALA A 47 16.31 3.86 -11.67
N ASN A 48 15.46 3.39 -12.59
CA ASN A 48 14.48 2.33 -12.34
C ASN A 48 15.18 1.00 -11.98
N ALA A 49 16.19 0.60 -12.75
CA ALA A 49 16.99 -0.59 -12.46
C ALA A 49 17.68 -0.49 -11.09
N PHE A 50 18.29 0.65 -10.80
CA PHE A 50 18.97 0.89 -9.51
C PHE A 50 17.99 0.80 -8.32
N TYR A 51 16.75 1.32 -8.47
CA TYR A 51 15.73 1.20 -7.42
C TYR A 51 15.41 -0.27 -7.12
N ILE A 52 15.21 -1.09 -8.15
CA ILE A 52 14.91 -2.52 -8.01
C ILE A 52 16.09 -3.28 -7.38
N GLU A 53 17.31 -3.04 -7.84
CA GLU A 53 18.50 -3.64 -7.23
C GLU A 53 18.65 -3.28 -5.75
N ARG A 54 18.38 -2.03 -5.40
CA ARG A 54 18.44 -1.58 -4.01
C ARG A 54 17.38 -2.28 -3.15
N LEU A 55 16.15 -2.41 -3.66
CA LEU A 55 15.10 -3.15 -2.99
C LEU A 55 15.50 -4.62 -2.77
N LEU A 56 16.08 -5.27 -3.77
CA LEU A 56 16.57 -6.64 -3.65
C LEU A 56 17.67 -6.76 -2.59
N ARG A 57 18.63 -5.85 -2.57
CA ARG A 57 19.69 -5.82 -1.53
C ARG A 57 19.12 -5.64 -0.12
N GLU A 58 18.10 -4.80 0.06
CA GLU A 58 17.45 -4.66 1.37
C GLU A 58 16.69 -5.95 1.78
N LEU A 59 16.07 -6.65 0.82
CA LEU A 59 15.43 -7.96 1.04
C LEU A 59 16.44 -9.05 1.39
N GLU A 60 17.59 -9.09 0.72
CA GLU A 60 18.66 -10.04 1.01
C GLU A 60 19.20 -9.89 2.44
N ARG A 61 19.25 -8.66 2.95
CA ARG A 61 19.66 -8.35 4.32
C ARG A 61 18.62 -8.72 5.38
N SER A 62 17.39 -9.01 4.96
CA SER A 62 16.32 -9.35 5.89
C SER A 62 16.35 -10.83 6.27
N ALA A 63 16.34 -11.10 7.57
CA ALA A 63 16.17 -12.44 8.10
C ALA A 63 14.72 -12.92 8.02
N GLN A 64 13.74 -12.00 8.15
CA GLN A 64 12.34 -12.32 8.33
C GLN A 64 11.50 -12.18 7.06
N VAL A 65 11.69 -11.09 6.27
CA VAL A 65 10.94 -10.84 5.04
C VAL A 65 11.65 -11.49 3.85
N LYS A 66 10.95 -12.35 3.12
CA LYS A 66 11.51 -13.10 1.99
C LYS A 66 10.92 -12.67 0.65
N LYS A 67 9.68 -12.19 0.67
CA LYS A 67 8.97 -11.69 -0.50
C LYS A 67 8.27 -10.38 -0.16
N VAL A 68 7.98 -9.58 -1.18
CA VAL A 68 7.19 -8.36 -1.08
C VAL A 68 6.14 -8.31 -2.18
N VAL A 69 5.01 -7.67 -1.90
CA VAL A 69 4.05 -7.27 -2.91
C VAL A 69 4.44 -5.89 -3.43
N LEU A 70 4.82 -5.82 -4.69
CA LEU A 70 5.14 -4.56 -5.37
C LEU A 70 3.85 -3.86 -5.78
N LEU A 71 3.60 -2.69 -5.23
CA LEU A 71 2.37 -1.95 -5.46
C LEU A 71 2.51 -0.97 -6.62
N GLY A 72 1.63 -1.12 -7.62
CA GLY A 72 1.36 -0.13 -8.63
C GLY A 72 0.58 1.06 -8.11
N MET A 73 0.39 2.05 -8.98
CA MET A 73 -0.38 3.25 -8.67
C MET A 73 -1.13 3.72 -9.91
N ASP A 74 -2.44 3.64 -9.89
CA ASP A 74 -3.29 4.13 -10.98
C ASP A 74 -3.57 5.64 -10.82
N GLY A 75 -4.01 6.26 -11.92
CA GLY A 75 -4.25 7.69 -11.99
C GLY A 75 -5.66 8.11 -11.61
N VAL A 76 -5.96 9.36 -11.89
CA VAL A 76 -7.31 9.97 -11.81
C VAL A 76 -7.99 9.84 -13.16
N TYR A 77 -9.28 9.57 -13.17
CA TYR A 77 -10.08 9.41 -14.39
C TYR A 77 -11.18 10.48 -14.44
N ASP A 78 -11.55 10.87 -15.65
CA ASP A 78 -12.67 11.76 -15.92
C ASP A 78 -14.02 11.02 -15.90
N ALA A 79 -15.11 11.75 -16.13
CA ALA A 79 -16.45 11.18 -16.15
C ALA A 79 -16.68 10.18 -17.31
N ALA A 80 -15.85 10.21 -18.35
CA ALA A 80 -15.88 9.26 -19.47
C ALA A 80 -15.01 8.02 -19.20
N GLY A 81 -14.35 7.96 -18.05
CA GLY A 81 -13.44 6.86 -17.68
C GLY A 81 -12.09 6.91 -18.40
N SER A 82 -11.69 8.09 -18.89
CA SER A 82 -10.39 8.32 -19.53
C SER A 82 -9.39 8.92 -18.53
N LEU A 83 -8.12 8.53 -18.64
CA LEU A 83 -7.05 9.02 -17.74
C LEU A 83 -6.88 10.54 -17.85
N ASP A 84 -7.10 11.24 -16.75
CA ASP A 84 -6.85 12.68 -16.63
C ASP A 84 -5.42 12.94 -16.11
N LYS A 85 -4.48 13.11 -17.04
CA LYS A 85 -3.07 13.42 -16.72
C LYS A 85 -2.90 14.75 -15.99
N THR A 86 -3.83 15.69 -16.11
CA THR A 86 -3.72 17.01 -15.45
C THR A 86 -3.99 16.89 -13.95
N ARG A 87 -4.76 15.89 -13.56
CA ARG A 87 -5.10 15.59 -12.17
C ARG A 87 -4.29 14.42 -11.60
N THR A 88 -3.57 13.68 -12.43
CA THR A 88 -2.72 12.57 -12.01
C THR A 88 -1.34 13.09 -11.64
N ASP A 89 -0.93 12.90 -10.38
CA ASP A 89 0.41 13.28 -9.94
C ASP A 89 1.46 12.21 -10.25
N PHE A 90 1.08 10.93 -10.10
CA PHE A 90 1.98 9.80 -10.20
C PHE A 90 1.21 8.55 -10.65
N LEU A 91 1.76 7.82 -11.60
CA LEU A 91 1.22 6.56 -12.09
C LEU A 91 2.35 5.56 -12.30
N ILE A 92 2.20 4.38 -11.73
CA ILE A 92 3.02 3.20 -12.00
C ILE A 92 2.13 2.19 -12.69
N SER A 93 2.42 1.90 -13.96
CA SER A 93 1.57 1.04 -14.79
C SER A 93 1.52 -0.40 -14.26
N ASN A 94 0.40 -1.06 -14.46
CA ASN A 94 0.24 -2.46 -14.10
C ASN A 94 1.17 -3.36 -14.92
N ASP A 95 1.41 -3.01 -16.19
CA ASP A 95 2.34 -3.75 -17.06
C ASP A 95 3.76 -3.77 -16.47
N TYR A 96 4.23 -2.60 -16.01
CA TYR A 96 5.55 -2.51 -15.37
C TYR A 96 5.62 -3.29 -14.05
N VAL A 97 4.57 -3.20 -13.21
CA VAL A 97 4.50 -3.98 -11.97
C VAL A 97 4.56 -5.48 -12.24
N LEU A 98 3.75 -5.97 -13.19
CA LEU A 98 3.70 -7.37 -13.58
C LEU A 98 5.03 -7.83 -14.21
N GLN A 99 5.64 -7.00 -15.05
CA GLN A 99 6.96 -7.27 -15.63
C GLN A 99 8.04 -7.41 -14.55
N VAL A 100 8.12 -6.46 -13.63
CA VAL A 100 9.11 -6.50 -12.53
C VAL A 100 8.87 -7.71 -11.62
N ALA A 101 7.61 -8.00 -11.27
CA ALA A 101 7.28 -9.15 -10.44
C ALA A 101 7.69 -10.48 -11.11
N ARG A 102 7.42 -10.62 -12.41
CA ARG A 102 7.82 -11.80 -13.19
C ARG A 102 9.33 -11.96 -13.35
N SER A 103 10.10 -10.88 -13.30
CA SER A 103 11.57 -10.97 -13.37
C SER A 103 12.21 -11.65 -12.16
N ARG A 104 11.54 -11.61 -11.00
CA ARG A 104 12.01 -12.20 -9.74
C ARG A 104 10.84 -12.80 -8.93
N PRO A 105 10.22 -13.88 -9.41
CA PRO A 105 9.04 -14.48 -8.77
C PRO A 105 9.35 -15.12 -7.41
N ASP A 106 10.63 -15.36 -7.14
CA ASP A 106 11.14 -15.79 -5.83
C ASP A 106 11.11 -14.68 -4.79
N ARG A 107 11.05 -13.39 -5.20
CA ARG A 107 11.11 -12.21 -4.34
C ARG A 107 9.90 -11.30 -4.43
N PHE A 108 9.25 -11.23 -5.59
CA PHE A 108 8.22 -10.25 -5.90
C PHE A 108 6.87 -10.91 -6.21
N LEU A 109 5.81 -10.29 -5.71
CA LEU A 109 4.43 -10.52 -6.09
C LEU A 109 3.88 -9.21 -6.68
N ALA A 110 2.99 -9.30 -7.65
CA ALA A 110 2.41 -8.12 -8.29
C ALA A 110 1.18 -7.63 -7.51
N GLY A 111 1.21 -6.39 -7.01
CA GLY A 111 0.06 -5.65 -6.50
C GLY A 111 -0.33 -4.57 -7.51
N VAL A 112 -1.27 -4.88 -8.38
CA VAL A 112 -1.73 -3.95 -9.40
C VAL A 112 -2.58 -2.82 -8.81
N SER A 113 -2.77 -1.73 -9.55
CA SER A 113 -3.70 -0.68 -9.15
C SER A 113 -4.73 -0.45 -10.25
N VAL A 114 -6.00 -0.48 -9.89
CA VAL A 114 -7.11 -0.25 -10.83
C VAL A 114 -8.11 0.70 -10.19
N ASN A 115 -8.21 1.91 -10.75
CA ASN A 115 -9.22 2.87 -10.34
C ASN A 115 -10.60 2.42 -10.87
N PRO A 116 -11.63 2.26 -10.02
CA PRO A 116 -12.95 1.80 -10.46
C PRO A 116 -13.67 2.77 -11.43
N GLN A 117 -13.16 4.00 -11.60
CA GLN A 117 -13.66 4.97 -12.58
C GLN A 117 -13.18 4.70 -14.01
N ARG A 118 -12.18 3.86 -14.21
CA ARG A 118 -11.73 3.49 -15.56
C ARG A 118 -12.89 2.87 -16.36
N ARG A 119 -13.02 3.24 -17.62
CA ARG A 119 -14.00 2.62 -18.53
C ARG A 119 -13.75 1.12 -18.77
N ASP A 120 -12.47 0.70 -18.68
CA ASP A 120 -11.98 -0.67 -18.84
C ASP A 120 -11.64 -1.34 -17.50
N ALA A 121 -12.21 -0.86 -16.37
CA ALA A 121 -11.85 -1.33 -15.04
C ALA A 121 -12.05 -2.85 -14.85
N LEU A 122 -13.13 -3.39 -15.40
CA LEU A 122 -13.44 -4.83 -15.28
C LEU A 122 -12.51 -5.67 -16.15
N GLU A 123 -12.27 -5.27 -17.37
CA GLU A 123 -11.35 -5.91 -18.30
C GLU A 123 -9.92 -5.91 -17.76
N GLU A 124 -9.50 -4.78 -17.14
CA GLU A 124 -8.18 -4.68 -16.54
C GLU A 124 -8.04 -5.60 -15.31
N LEU A 125 -9.08 -5.76 -14.49
CA LEU A 125 -9.07 -6.74 -13.39
C LEU A 125 -8.91 -8.16 -13.89
N GLU A 126 -9.67 -8.55 -14.93
CA GLU A 126 -9.57 -9.89 -15.54
C GLU A 126 -8.16 -10.15 -16.09
N ARG A 127 -7.61 -9.17 -16.83
CA ARG A 127 -6.26 -9.24 -17.37
C ARG A 127 -5.22 -9.40 -16.28
N ALA A 128 -5.28 -8.53 -15.27
CA ALA A 128 -4.33 -8.56 -14.17
C ALA A 128 -4.38 -9.87 -13.38
N ALA A 129 -5.59 -10.40 -13.13
CA ALA A 129 -5.77 -11.70 -12.49
C ALA A 129 -5.15 -12.83 -13.32
N ALA A 130 -5.43 -12.86 -14.63
CA ALA A 130 -4.87 -13.86 -15.54
C ALA A 130 -3.33 -13.80 -15.61
N GLU A 131 -2.75 -12.60 -15.42
CA GLU A 131 -1.30 -12.37 -15.38
C GLU A 131 -0.66 -12.57 -14.00
N GLY A 132 -1.42 -13.02 -13.00
CA GLY A 132 -0.92 -13.41 -11.69
C GLY A 132 -0.80 -12.27 -10.68
N ALA A 133 -1.64 -11.23 -10.78
CA ALA A 133 -1.74 -10.22 -9.74
C ALA A 133 -2.14 -10.87 -8.40
N ALA A 134 -1.48 -10.48 -7.32
CA ALA A 134 -1.72 -10.99 -5.97
C ALA A 134 -2.77 -10.18 -5.19
N LEU A 135 -2.95 -8.91 -5.54
CA LEU A 135 -3.94 -8.00 -4.96
C LEU A 135 -4.13 -6.75 -5.85
N VAL A 136 -5.16 -5.98 -5.53
CA VAL A 136 -5.40 -4.64 -6.11
C VAL A 136 -5.20 -3.59 -5.04
N LYS A 137 -4.34 -2.59 -5.31
CA LYS A 137 -4.11 -1.41 -4.47
C LYS A 137 -4.91 -0.22 -4.96
N VAL A 138 -5.56 0.50 -4.04
CA VAL A 138 -6.20 1.78 -4.34
C VAL A 138 -5.83 2.85 -3.31
N LEU A 139 -5.79 4.10 -3.76
CA LEU A 139 -5.67 5.31 -2.96
C LEU A 139 -6.83 6.25 -3.26
N PRO A 140 -8.01 6.07 -2.64
CA PRO A 140 -9.21 6.84 -2.98
C PRO A 140 -9.02 8.36 -2.93
N ASN A 141 -8.27 8.87 -1.94
CA ASN A 141 -7.95 10.29 -1.78
C ASN A 141 -7.20 10.87 -2.99
N ALA A 142 -6.19 10.14 -3.50
CA ALA A 142 -5.34 10.58 -4.61
C ALA A 142 -5.94 10.22 -5.97
N GLN A 143 -6.64 9.09 -6.07
CA GLN A 143 -7.32 8.61 -7.28
C GLN A 143 -8.69 9.25 -7.50
N CYS A 144 -9.15 10.08 -6.55
CA CYS A 144 -10.35 10.91 -6.63
C CYS A 144 -11.65 10.13 -6.87
N PHE A 145 -11.85 9.01 -6.17
CA PHE A 145 -13.12 8.29 -6.17
C PHE A 145 -13.61 8.02 -4.74
N ASP A 146 -14.92 7.87 -4.58
CA ASP A 146 -15.52 7.49 -3.31
C ASP A 146 -15.78 5.99 -3.26
N PRO A 147 -15.08 5.22 -2.38
CA PRO A 147 -15.31 3.77 -2.28
C PRO A 147 -16.76 3.40 -1.88
N ALA A 148 -17.50 4.29 -1.27
CA ALA A 148 -18.91 4.06 -0.90
C ALA A 148 -19.89 4.23 -2.06
N ASP A 149 -19.45 4.71 -3.23
CA ASP A 149 -20.35 4.89 -4.37
C ASP A 149 -20.86 3.52 -4.86
N GLY A 150 -22.18 3.38 -4.88
CA GLY A 150 -22.86 2.16 -5.31
C GLY A 150 -22.57 1.75 -6.76
N ARG A 151 -22.14 2.69 -7.61
CA ARG A 151 -21.73 2.43 -9.00
C ARG A 151 -20.55 1.46 -9.11
N TYR A 152 -19.72 1.34 -8.06
CA TYR A 152 -18.56 0.46 -8.04
C TYR A 152 -18.85 -0.96 -7.52
N ARG A 153 -20.09 -1.30 -7.18
CA ARG A 153 -20.46 -2.68 -6.79
C ARG A 153 -20.08 -3.73 -7.85
N PRO A 154 -20.25 -3.51 -9.18
CA PRO A 154 -19.77 -4.45 -10.18
C PRO A 154 -18.26 -4.70 -10.11
N PHE A 155 -17.45 -3.65 -9.86
CA PHE A 155 -16.00 -3.76 -9.65
C PHE A 155 -15.69 -4.61 -8.41
N TYR A 156 -16.39 -4.40 -7.30
CA TYR A 156 -16.19 -5.21 -6.08
C TYR A 156 -16.60 -6.67 -6.29
N ARG A 157 -17.70 -6.95 -6.99
CA ARG A 157 -18.07 -8.32 -7.35
C ARG A 157 -17.03 -9.02 -8.23
N ALA A 158 -16.40 -8.28 -9.16
CA ALA A 158 -15.31 -8.81 -9.97
C ALA A 158 -14.09 -9.17 -9.10
N LEU A 159 -13.68 -8.28 -8.16
CA LEU A 159 -12.62 -8.58 -7.19
C LEU A 159 -12.91 -9.84 -6.38
N ALA A 160 -14.12 -9.97 -5.84
CA ALA A 160 -14.53 -11.15 -5.06
C ALA A 160 -14.50 -12.44 -5.90
N ARG A 161 -15.05 -12.40 -7.12
CA ARG A 161 -15.05 -13.52 -8.06
C ARG A 161 -13.64 -13.95 -8.47
N LEU A 162 -12.77 -12.99 -8.74
CA LEU A 162 -11.37 -13.20 -9.11
C LEU A 162 -10.48 -13.55 -7.91
N LYS A 163 -11.04 -13.50 -6.69
CA LYS A 163 -10.30 -13.70 -5.44
C LYS A 163 -9.11 -12.75 -5.28
N LEU A 164 -9.24 -11.54 -5.78
CA LEU A 164 -8.24 -10.49 -5.64
C LEU A 164 -8.52 -9.64 -4.40
N PRO A 165 -7.67 -9.69 -3.34
CA PRO A 165 -7.79 -8.80 -2.20
C PRO A 165 -7.68 -7.33 -2.62
N LEU A 166 -8.44 -6.46 -1.97
CA LEU A 166 -8.37 -5.00 -2.11
C LEU A 166 -7.55 -4.41 -0.97
N LEU A 167 -6.37 -3.89 -1.25
CA LEU A 167 -5.58 -3.09 -0.32
C LEU A 167 -5.92 -1.61 -0.54
N SER A 168 -6.69 -1.03 0.37
CA SER A 168 -7.10 0.38 0.29
C SER A 168 -6.32 1.25 1.26
N HIS A 169 -5.81 2.38 0.77
CA HIS A 169 -5.32 3.44 1.65
C HIS A 169 -6.43 3.91 2.59
N VAL A 170 -6.08 4.14 3.85
CA VAL A 170 -6.98 4.67 4.88
C VAL A 170 -6.30 5.83 5.60
N GLY A 171 -7.10 6.80 6.02
CA GLY A 171 -6.65 8.01 6.67
C GLY A 171 -6.23 9.12 5.70
N TYR A 172 -5.53 10.11 6.21
CA TYR A 172 -5.08 11.25 5.41
C TYR A 172 -3.89 10.87 4.54
N GLU A 173 -3.93 11.35 3.28
CA GLU A 173 -2.84 11.22 2.32
C GLU A 173 -2.04 12.53 2.26
N PHE A 174 -0.74 12.46 2.56
CA PHE A 174 0.16 13.61 2.59
C PHE A 174 1.23 13.56 1.48
N SER A 175 1.49 12.38 0.94
CA SER A 175 2.55 12.17 -0.07
C SER A 175 2.11 12.62 -1.46
N LEU A 176 0.84 12.40 -1.79
CA LEU A 176 0.22 12.77 -3.06
C LEU A 176 -0.82 13.88 -2.86
N ALA A 177 -1.32 14.48 -3.93
CA ALA A 177 -2.41 15.45 -3.84
C ALA A 177 -3.73 14.74 -3.54
N GLY A 178 -4.00 14.49 -2.27
CA GLY A 178 -5.32 14.07 -1.80
C GLY A 178 -6.29 15.24 -1.89
N ARG A 179 -7.30 15.14 -2.77
CA ARG A 179 -8.29 16.23 -2.95
C ARG A 179 -9.44 16.13 -1.97
N ASP A 180 -9.86 14.90 -1.68
CA ASP A 180 -10.88 14.61 -0.66
C ASP A 180 -10.31 13.63 0.36
N GLN A 181 -9.93 14.17 1.51
CA GLN A 181 -9.37 13.35 2.59
C GLN A 181 -10.42 12.46 3.25
N SER A 182 -11.72 12.77 3.09
CA SER A 182 -12.79 11.93 3.62
C SER A 182 -12.92 10.59 2.88
N ALA A 183 -12.39 10.49 1.65
CA ALA A 183 -12.34 9.23 0.90
C ALA A 183 -11.45 8.16 1.58
N GLY A 184 -10.58 8.56 2.51
CA GLY A 184 -9.78 7.67 3.36
C GLY A 184 -10.51 7.15 4.61
N ASP A 185 -11.80 7.44 4.81
CA ASP A 185 -12.57 6.86 5.92
C ASP A 185 -12.82 5.36 5.65
N PRO A 186 -12.40 4.45 6.56
CA PRO A 186 -12.61 3.01 6.38
C PRO A 186 -14.08 2.64 6.29
N ALA A 187 -15.03 3.43 6.84
CA ALA A 187 -16.45 3.17 6.70
C ALA A 187 -16.93 3.10 5.23
N ARG A 188 -16.22 3.79 4.32
CA ARG A 188 -16.50 3.78 2.88
C ARG A 188 -16.16 2.45 2.20
N LEU A 189 -15.40 1.57 2.85
CA LEU A 189 -15.06 0.22 2.34
C LEU A 189 -16.18 -0.80 2.53
N ARG A 190 -17.30 -0.42 3.17
CA ARG A 190 -18.43 -1.31 3.47
C ARG A 190 -19.00 -1.96 2.21
N ASN A 191 -19.14 -1.23 1.10
CA ASN A 191 -19.63 -1.81 -0.15
C ASN A 191 -18.74 -2.95 -0.67
N ALA A 192 -17.42 -2.81 -0.58
CA ALA A 192 -16.50 -3.88 -0.97
C ALA A 192 -16.64 -5.10 -0.04
N LEU A 193 -16.75 -4.87 1.26
CA LEU A 193 -16.94 -5.93 2.26
C LEU A 193 -18.28 -6.66 2.09
N ASP A 194 -19.36 -5.93 1.83
CA ASP A 194 -20.69 -6.51 1.59
C ASP A 194 -20.76 -7.34 0.31
N GLU A 195 -19.93 -7.05 -0.71
CA GLU A 195 -19.79 -7.86 -1.93
C GLU A 195 -18.80 -9.03 -1.75
N GLY A 196 -18.28 -9.26 -0.54
CA GLY A 196 -17.44 -10.43 -0.21
C GLY A 196 -15.96 -10.28 -0.58
N VAL A 197 -15.50 -9.05 -0.89
CA VAL A 197 -14.08 -8.79 -1.17
C VAL A 197 -13.24 -8.95 0.09
N THR A 198 -12.11 -9.67 0.01
CA THR A 198 -11.09 -9.58 1.05
C THR A 198 -10.48 -8.18 1.06
N VAL A 199 -10.76 -7.39 2.09
CA VAL A 199 -10.30 -6.01 2.20
C VAL A 199 -9.18 -5.89 3.23
N ILE A 200 -8.10 -5.20 2.84
CA ILE A 200 -6.98 -4.85 3.70
C ILE A 200 -6.97 -3.31 3.85
N GLY A 201 -7.30 -2.81 5.04
CA GLY A 201 -7.16 -1.40 5.36
C GLY A 201 -5.70 -1.05 5.65
N ALA A 202 -5.10 -0.20 4.82
CA ALA A 202 -3.71 0.19 4.99
C ALA A 202 -3.48 0.96 6.31
N HIS A 203 -2.23 0.89 6.80
CA HIS A 203 -1.74 1.67 7.94
C HIS A 203 -2.53 1.43 9.23
N GLY A 204 -3.01 0.20 9.47
CA GLY A 204 -3.86 -0.13 10.61
C GLY A 204 -5.20 0.61 10.61
N CYS A 205 -5.62 1.20 9.50
CA CYS A 205 -6.72 2.16 9.40
C CYS A 205 -6.51 3.43 10.26
N SER A 206 -5.26 3.82 10.51
CA SER A 206 -4.91 5.06 11.21
C SER A 206 -5.38 6.28 10.42
N GLN A 207 -5.93 7.28 11.12
CA GLN A 207 -6.25 8.58 10.53
C GLN A 207 -5.00 9.32 9.98
N GLY A 208 -3.83 9.04 10.55
CA GLY A 208 -2.60 9.73 10.18
C GLY A 208 -2.43 11.11 10.84
N LEU A 209 -3.09 11.35 11.98
CA LEU A 209 -3.01 12.58 12.77
C LEU A 209 -2.51 12.28 14.20
N PHE A 210 -1.27 11.82 14.31
CA PHE A 210 -0.60 11.49 15.58
C PHE A 210 -1.38 10.46 16.42
N ALA A 211 -1.92 10.86 17.58
CA ALA A 211 -2.67 10.00 18.48
C ALA A 211 -4.19 10.04 18.26
N TYR A 212 -4.67 10.83 17.30
CA TYR A 212 -6.10 10.92 16.99
C TYR A 212 -6.52 9.79 16.04
N GLU A 213 -7.20 8.78 16.58
CA GLU A 213 -7.61 7.57 15.87
C GLU A 213 -9.15 7.39 15.93
N PRO A 214 -9.92 8.19 15.17
CA PRO A 214 -11.38 8.19 15.24
C PRO A 214 -12.02 6.92 14.68
N HIS A 215 -11.29 6.17 13.87
CA HIS A 215 -11.81 5.01 13.14
C HIS A 215 -11.89 3.71 13.95
N VAL A 216 -11.38 3.70 15.19
CA VAL A 216 -11.29 2.48 16.03
C VAL A 216 -12.66 1.78 16.17
N LYS A 217 -13.75 2.54 16.35
CA LYS A 217 -15.10 1.96 16.46
C LYS A 217 -15.51 1.23 15.17
N THR A 218 -15.30 1.85 14.00
CA THR A 218 -15.59 1.26 12.69
C THR A 218 -14.72 0.03 12.44
N VAL A 219 -13.42 0.11 12.74
CA VAL A 219 -12.48 -1.02 12.59
C VAL A 219 -12.92 -2.21 13.44
N ARG A 220 -13.29 -1.99 14.70
CA ARG A 220 -13.81 -3.05 15.60
C ARG A 220 -15.09 -3.67 15.05
N GLU A 221 -16.05 -2.86 14.58
CA GLU A 221 -17.24 -3.36 13.92
C GLU A 221 -16.90 -4.26 12.73
N PHE A 222 -15.96 -3.82 11.86
CA PHE A 222 -15.58 -4.58 10.67
C PHE A 222 -14.87 -5.89 11.03
N VAL A 223 -13.98 -5.88 12.00
CA VAL A 223 -13.30 -7.10 12.50
C VAL A 223 -14.31 -8.14 13.00
N HIS A 224 -15.38 -7.72 13.68
CA HIS A 224 -16.41 -8.63 14.19
C HIS A 224 -17.37 -9.10 13.11
N ARG A 225 -17.75 -8.20 12.18
CA ARG A 225 -18.78 -8.48 11.18
C ARG A 225 -18.24 -9.22 9.94
N TYR A 226 -17.01 -8.90 9.52
CA TYR A 226 -16.46 -9.39 8.26
C TYR A 226 -15.22 -10.26 8.49
N PRO A 227 -15.30 -11.59 8.32
CA PRO A 227 -14.16 -12.50 8.52
C PRO A 227 -13.01 -12.25 7.53
N HIS A 228 -13.30 -11.60 6.39
CA HIS A 228 -12.38 -11.25 5.31
C HIS A 228 -11.89 -9.79 5.38
N PHE A 229 -12.10 -9.09 6.51
CA PHE A 229 -11.50 -7.78 6.77
C PHE A 229 -10.19 -7.91 7.53
N TYR A 230 -9.14 -7.27 7.03
CA TYR A 230 -7.80 -7.21 7.58
C TYR A 230 -7.27 -5.78 7.58
N LEU A 231 -6.12 -5.58 8.25
CA LEU A 231 -5.36 -4.34 8.27
C LEU A 231 -3.89 -4.66 8.00
N ASP A 232 -3.13 -3.70 7.48
CA ASP A 232 -1.68 -3.88 7.44
C ASP A 232 -0.95 -3.01 8.49
N ALA A 233 0.29 -3.37 8.80
CA ALA A 233 1.13 -2.68 9.78
C ALA A 233 1.97 -1.55 9.17
N SER A 234 1.77 -1.23 7.88
CA SER A 234 2.60 -0.28 7.16
C SER A 234 2.55 1.12 7.75
N ALA A 235 3.67 1.83 7.72
CA ALA A 235 3.85 3.20 8.22
C ALA A 235 3.54 3.43 9.72
N LEU A 236 3.22 2.41 10.52
CA LEU A 236 2.82 2.61 11.93
C LEU A 236 3.95 3.12 12.83
N THR A 237 5.20 3.06 12.37
CA THR A 237 6.34 3.67 13.09
C THR A 237 6.52 5.16 12.77
N LEU A 238 5.76 5.72 11.82
CA LEU A 238 5.80 7.16 11.54
C LEU A 238 5.09 7.96 12.65
N PRO A 239 5.59 9.15 13.00
CA PRO A 239 5.03 9.96 14.09
C PRO A 239 3.53 10.21 13.96
N ASN A 240 3.06 10.48 12.74
CA ASN A 240 1.66 10.79 12.46
C ASN A 240 0.73 9.56 12.56
N ARG A 241 1.26 8.32 12.64
CA ARG A 241 0.47 7.07 12.71
C ARG A 241 0.76 6.23 13.97
N VAL A 242 1.70 6.67 14.80
CA VAL A 242 2.14 5.91 16.00
C VAL A 242 1.01 5.65 16.99
N GLY A 243 -0.02 6.47 17.02
CA GLY A 243 -1.20 6.30 17.85
C GLY A 243 -1.86 4.93 17.69
N MET A 244 -1.88 4.40 16.46
CA MET A 244 -2.47 3.09 16.19
C MET A 244 -1.72 1.92 16.87
N LEU A 245 -0.43 2.04 17.14
CA LEU A 245 0.30 1.03 17.91
C LEU A 245 -0.25 0.86 19.32
N PHE A 246 -0.71 1.94 19.98
CA PHE A 246 -1.36 1.87 21.29
C PHE A 246 -2.76 1.24 21.21
N ILE A 247 -3.48 1.50 20.12
CA ILE A 247 -4.78 0.87 19.88
C ILE A 247 -4.62 -0.64 19.68
N LEU A 248 -3.68 -1.07 18.86
CA LEU A 248 -3.40 -2.49 18.62
C LEU A 248 -3.04 -3.24 19.92
N LYS A 249 -2.31 -2.60 20.83
CA LYS A 249 -2.00 -3.20 22.14
C LYS A 249 -3.23 -3.38 23.05
N ARG A 250 -4.22 -2.51 22.93
CA ARG A 250 -5.45 -2.52 23.74
C ARG A 250 -6.57 -3.36 23.14
N HIS A 251 -6.47 -3.68 21.85
CA HIS A 251 -7.51 -4.35 21.07
C HIS A 251 -6.96 -5.62 20.40
N PRO A 252 -6.84 -6.75 21.13
CA PRO A 252 -6.34 -8.01 20.57
C PRO A 252 -7.14 -8.51 19.38
N GLU A 253 -8.44 -8.22 19.34
CA GLU A 253 -9.33 -8.57 18.21
C GLU A 253 -8.91 -7.88 16.91
N ILE A 254 -8.46 -6.62 16.97
CA ILE A 254 -7.92 -5.89 15.82
C ILE A 254 -6.55 -6.46 15.46
N GLN A 255 -5.69 -6.68 16.46
CA GLN A 255 -4.34 -7.19 16.24
C GLN A 255 -4.34 -8.54 15.53
N GLN A 256 -5.30 -9.42 15.82
CA GLN A 256 -5.45 -10.73 15.15
C GLN A 256 -5.74 -10.62 13.66
N ARG A 257 -6.12 -9.45 13.16
CA ARG A 257 -6.39 -9.16 11.74
C ARG A 257 -5.25 -8.38 11.06
N LEU A 258 -4.14 -8.13 11.79
CA LEU A 258 -3.02 -7.36 11.28
C LEU A 258 -2.12 -8.22 10.40
N ILE A 259 -1.81 -7.73 9.19
CA ILE A 259 -0.88 -8.31 8.22
C ILE A 259 0.41 -7.50 8.24
N PHE A 260 1.54 -8.13 7.96
CA PHE A 260 2.82 -7.44 7.91
C PHE A 260 2.94 -6.56 6.66
N GLY A 261 3.36 -5.31 6.85
CA GLY A 261 3.64 -4.33 5.80
C GLY A 261 4.56 -3.22 6.31
N THR A 262 5.42 -2.65 5.46
CA THR A 262 6.37 -1.59 5.86
C THR A 262 6.07 -0.22 5.29
N ASP A 263 5.44 -0.13 4.13
CA ASP A 263 5.29 1.09 3.33
C ASP A 263 6.62 1.58 2.71
N TYR A 264 7.50 0.62 2.32
CA TYR A 264 8.73 0.97 1.59
C TYR A 264 8.38 1.82 0.36
N PRO A 265 9.07 2.91 0.06
CA PRO A 265 10.36 3.36 0.58
C PRO A 265 10.32 4.37 1.73
N LEU A 266 9.17 4.57 2.39
CA LEU A 266 9.09 5.45 3.55
C LEU A 266 9.98 4.91 4.70
N PRO A 267 10.49 5.78 5.59
CA PRO A 267 11.36 5.32 6.66
C PRO A 267 10.61 4.50 7.69
N VAL A 268 11.16 3.36 8.08
CA VAL A 268 10.77 2.62 9.29
C VAL A 268 11.61 3.15 10.45
N LEU A 269 10.97 3.72 11.45
CA LEU A 269 11.63 4.33 12.60
C LEU A 269 11.71 3.36 13.78
N ALA A 270 12.82 3.40 14.52
CA ALA A 270 13.03 2.55 15.70
C ALA A 270 12.44 3.14 16.99
N TYR A 271 12.13 4.45 17.01
CA TYR A 271 11.75 5.19 18.21
C TYR A 271 10.53 4.66 18.99
N PRO A 272 9.55 3.96 18.40
CA PRO A 272 8.48 3.36 19.21
C PRO A 272 9.00 2.29 20.18
N ALA A 273 10.18 1.69 19.91
CA ALA A 273 10.89 0.84 20.85
C ALA A 273 11.74 1.67 21.82
N LEU A 274 11.94 1.21 23.06
CA LEU A 274 12.67 1.94 24.10
C LEU A 274 13.85 1.13 24.63
N GLY A 275 14.87 1.84 25.17
CA GLY A 275 16.03 1.25 25.82
C GLY A 275 16.83 0.30 24.92
N ARG A 276 17.19 -0.89 25.42
CA ARG A 276 17.93 -1.90 24.65
C ARG A 276 17.21 -2.33 23.36
N ARG A 277 15.88 -2.34 23.40
CA ARG A 277 15.02 -2.69 22.25
C ARG A 277 15.12 -1.65 21.13
N TYR A 278 15.31 -0.38 21.46
CA TYR A 278 15.60 0.67 20.48
C TYR A 278 16.89 0.37 19.71
N LEU A 279 17.97 -0.03 20.42
CA LEU A 279 19.25 -0.36 19.79
C LEU A 279 19.13 -1.58 18.87
N GLU A 280 18.37 -2.59 19.27
CA GLU A 280 18.05 -3.75 18.43
C GLU A 280 17.35 -3.32 17.15
N ALA A 281 16.27 -2.55 17.25
CA ALA A 281 15.53 -2.02 16.11
C ALA A 281 16.39 -1.12 15.21
N ALA A 282 17.20 -0.23 15.79
CA ALA A 282 18.06 0.68 15.04
C ALA A 282 19.13 -0.04 14.20
N ARG A 283 19.63 -1.20 14.69
CA ARG A 283 20.64 -2.03 13.99
C ARG A 283 20.05 -3.01 12.98
N ALA A 284 18.74 -3.29 13.07
CA ALA A 284 18.07 -4.20 12.17
C ALA A 284 18.06 -3.69 10.73
N SER A 285 17.98 -4.61 9.76
CA SER A 285 17.76 -4.28 8.34
C SER A 285 16.45 -3.50 8.17
N TYR A 286 16.25 -2.86 7.01
CA TYR A 286 15.05 -2.04 6.78
C TYR A 286 13.76 -2.82 7.09
N PHE A 287 13.60 -4.00 6.49
CA PHE A 287 12.39 -4.82 6.64
C PHE A 287 12.28 -5.44 8.05
N ASP A 288 13.40 -5.91 8.61
CA ASP A 288 13.39 -6.51 9.94
C ASP A 288 13.12 -5.49 11.04
N ARG A 289 13.45 -4.21 10.83
CA ARG A 289 13.22 -3.15 11.83
C ARG A 289 11.74 -3.03 12.19
N GLN A 290 10.84 -3.07 11.21
CA GLN A 290 9.39 -3.08 11.44
C GLN A 290 8.98 -4.25 12.34
N ALA A 291 9.44 -5.46 12.00
CA ALA A 291 9.14 -6.66 12.76
C ALA A 291 9.70 -6.60 14.21
N VAL A 292 10.93 -6.09 14.37
CA VAL A 292 11.55 -5.91 15.70
C VAL A 292 10.75 -4.91 16.54
N VAL A 293 10.36 -3.77 15.98
CA VAL A 293 9.54 -2.76 16.68
C VAL A 293 8.21 -3.37 17.13
N LEU A 294 7.48 -4.01 16.21
CA LEU A 294 6.18 -4.61 16.54
C LEU A 294 6.31 -5.69 17.62
N LYS A 295 7.26 -6.60 17.45
CA LYS A 295 7.55 -7.65 18.46
C LYS A 295 7.88 -7.05 19.83
N ASN A 296 8.70 -6.00 19.88
CA ASN A 296 9.07 -5.32 21.12
C ASN A 296 7.88 -4.64 21.81
N LEU A 297 6.84 -4.30 21.06
CA LEU A 297 5.59 -3.76 21.58
C LEU A 297 4.56 -4.84 21.92
N GLY A 298 4.88 -6.13 21.68
CA GLY A 298 3.95 -7.25 21.87
C GLY A 298 2.89 -7.33 20.78
N ILE A 299 3.18 -6.78 19.59
CA ILE A 299 2.28 -6.80 18.44
C ILE A 299 2.75 -7.87 17.46
N SER A 300 1.86 -8.80 17.11
CA SER A 300 2.09 -9.85 16.09
C SER A 300 1.36 -9.55 14.80
N CYS A 301 1.91 -9.98 13.68
CA CYS A 301 1.30 -9.89 12.36
C CYS A 301 1.10 -11.28 11.76
N ARG A 302 0.05 -11.43 10.97
CA ARG A 302 -0.15 -12.58 10.08
C ARG A 302 0.73 -12.43 8.85
N ASP A 303 1.06 -13.55 8.21
CA ASP A 303 1.61 -13.57 6.87
C ASP A 303 0.49 -13.34 5.84
N PHE A 304 0.79 -12.60 4.77
CA PHE A 304 -0.16 -12.36 3.67
C PHE A 304 -0.62 -13.67 3.02
N ALA A 305 0.25 -14.68 2.93
CA ALA A 305 -0.12 -16.00 2.43
C ALA A 305 -1.26 -16.68 3.22
N ALA A 306 -1.50 -16.27 4.46
CA ALA A 306 -2.58 -16.82 5.29
C ALA A 306 -3.95 -16.15 5.06
N VAL A 307 -4.01 -15.12 4.22
CA VAL A 307 -5.25 -14.33 3.95
C VAL A 307 -5.62 -14.29 2.46
N THR A 308 -4.75 -14.79 1.60
CA THR A 308 -5.08 -15.06 0.19
C THR A 308 -5.88 -16.36 0.09
N PRO A 309 -7.03 -16.35 -0.65
CA PRO A 309 -7.87 -17.52 -0.80
C PRO A 309 -7.18 -18.68 -1.52
#